data_af799b5db887f8368e9ee50bb5ec5cbe
#
_entry.id   af799b5db887f8368e9ee50bb5ec5cbe
#
_cell.length_a   1.000
_cell.length_b   1.000
_cell.length_c   1.000
_cell.angle_alpha   90.00
_cell.angle_beta   90.00
_cell.angle_gamma   90.00
#
_symmetry.space_group_name_H-M   'P 1'
#
loop_
_entity.id
_entity.type
_entity.pdbx_description
1 polymer ?
#
loop_
_entity_poly.entity_id
_entity_poly.type
_entity_poly.pdbx_seq_one_letter_code
_entity_poly.pdbx_strand_id
1 'polypeptide(L)'
;MAQQQYPVEVQSDFLEKITRAKPVQALAELIWNGLDADAGRVSVSFGHNEMDTLSEVIIRDDGNGIPRARAPEFFRRLGGSWKKPGGSTETGRFLHGQEGRGRFKAFAIGTRAEWAVTYKRDEKLWKYSITMSANDIRHVNISDEVEVSKPTDTGVTLTISDPHKDFRSFVSDAGIHVLAEVFALYLADYPDVNVTIGGKRIDPAQMIASRKAINLTDIEAGGKTHPVRLEIVEWKGLSNRALFLCNEKRFPLVQVDRRFHIGDFQFTAY
;
A
#
# COMPACT_ATOMS: atom_id res chain seq x y z
N MET A 1 14.34 -28.25 -36.29
CA MET A 1 15.25 -28.04 -35.15
C MET A 1 14.40 -27.97 -33.90
N ALA A 2 14.62 -28.84 -32.91
CA ALA A 2 13.88 -28.83 -31.66
C ALA A 2 14.31 -27.59 -30.85
N GLN A 3 13.35 -26.71 -30.48
CA GLN A 3 13.57 -25.60 -29.56
C GLN A 3 13.60 -26.15 -28.13
N GLN A 4 14.70 -25.90 -27.43
CA GLN A 4 14.85 -26.29 -26.05
C GLN A 4 14.46 -25.08 -25.18
N GLN A 5 13.45 -25.23 -24.32
CA GLN A 5 13.02 -24.20 -23.38
C GLN A 5 13.80 -24.34 -22.06
N TYR A 6 14.37 -23.26 -21.62
CA TYR A 6 15.02 -23.17 -20.30
C TYR A 6 14.19 -22.31 -19.36
N PRO A 7 13.96 -22.73 -18.08
CA PRO A 7 13.32 -21.88 -17.10
C PRO A 7 14.24 -20.71 -16.73
N VAL A 8 13.66 -19.52 -16.58
CA VAL A 8 14.38 -18.35 -16.07
C VAL A 8 14.33 -18.40 -14.55
N GLU A 9 15.48 -18.52 -13.90
CA GLU A 9 15.60 -18.52 -12.45
C GLU A 9 15.77 -17.09 -11.93
N VAL A 10 15.02 -16.77 -10.89
CA VAL A 10 15.15 -15.48 -10.20
C VAL A 10 16.29 -15.56 -9.20
N GLN A 11 17.33 -14.80 -9.43
CA GLN A 11 18.52 -14.75 -8.56
C GLN A 11 18.22 -14.01 -7.24
N SER A 12 18.96 -14.33 -6.19
CA SER A 12 18.78 -13.75 -4.86
C SER A 12 18.99 -12.23 -4.81
N ASP A 13 19.90 -11.68 -5.62
CA ASP A 13 20.15 -10.25 -5.74
C ASP A 13 18.96 -9.49 -6.35
N PHE A 14 18.22 -10.12 -7.25
CA PHE A 14 16.97 -9.55 -7.78
C PHE A 14 15.87 -9.51 -6.72
N LEU A 15 15.78 -10.56 -5.90
CA LEU A 15 14.85 -10.62 -4.77
C LEU A 15 15.18 -9.53 -3.74
N GLU A 16 16.46 -9.33 -3.42
CA GLU A 16 16.90 -8.25 -2.58
C GLU A 16 16.49 -6.87 -3.12
N LYS A 17 16.65 -6.63 -4.42
CA LYS A 17 16.23 -5.37 -5.05
C LYS A 17 14.72 -5.13 -4.94
N ILE A 18 13.89 -6.18 -5.07
CA ILE A 18 12.43 -6.06 -4.92
C ILE A 18 12.04 -5.74 -3.48
N THR A 19 12.75 -6.30 -2.50
CA THR A 19 12.48 -6.07 -1.08
C THR A 19 13.08 -4.76 -0.56
N ARG A 20 14.14 -4.23 -1.20
CA ARG A 20 14.72 -2.94 -0.86
C ARG A 20 13.72 -1.81 -1.12
N ALA A 21 13.27 -1.20 -0.05
CA ALA A 21 12.45 0.01 -0.09
C ALA A 21 12.78 0.86 1.13
N LYS A 22 12.54 2.16 1.03
CA LYS A 22 12.51 2.98 2.25
C LYS A 22 11.38 2.47 3.14
N PRO A 23 11.61 2.22 4.45
CA PRO A 23 10.61 1.60 5.32
C PRO A 23 9.24 2.29 5.32
N VAL A 24 9.22 3.63 5.27
CA VAL A 24 7.95 4.41 5.19
C VAL A 24 7.20 4.13 3.88
N GLN A 25 7.92 4.01 2.76
CA GLN A 25 7.30 3.66 1.47
C GLN A 25 6.81 2.20 1.46
N ALA A 26 7.58 1.30 2.08
CA ALA A 26 7.16 -0.09 2.25
C ALA A 26 5.86 -0.17 3.06
N LEU A 27 5.78 0.55 4.17
CA LEU A 27 4.58 0.63 5.00
C LEU A 27 3.39 1.21 4.22
N ALA A 28 3.60 2.27 3.43
CA ALA A 28 2.56 2.84 2.58
C ALA A 28 1.99 1.82 1.60
N GLU A 29 2.84 1.04 0.92
CA GLU A 29 2.41 -0.02 0.00
C GLU A 29 1.59 -1.12 0.70
N LEU A 30 1.95 -1.47 1.94
CA LEU A 30 1.20 -2.46 2.71
C LEU A 30 -0.17 -1.93 3.15
N ILE A 31 -0.26 -0.65 3.52
CA ILE A 31 -1.54 0.03 3.80
C ILE A 31 -2.41 0.06 2.53
N TRP A 32 -1.82 0.41 1.37
CA TRP A 32 -2.52 0.40 0.09
C TRP A 32 -3.13 -0.97 -0.26
N ASN A 33 -2.49 -2.07 0.12
CA ASN A 33 -3.06 -3.40 -0.12
C ASN A 33 -4.40 -3.59 0.60
N GLY A 34 -4.55 -3.08 1.83
CA GLY A 34 -5.82 -3.10 2.55
C GLY A 34 -6.86 -2.20 1.88
N LEU A 35 -6.47 -0.97 1.50
CA LEU A 35 -7.36 -0.03 0.82
C LEU A 35 -7.84 -0.56 -0.54
N ASP A 36 -6.96 -1.24 -1.27
CA ASP A 36 -7.28 -1.90 -2.54
C ASP A 36 -8.20 -3.13 -2.38
N ALA A 37 -8.28 -3.68 -1.17
CA ALA A 37 -9.22 -4.74 -0.79
C ALA A 37 -10.54 -4.20 -0.23
N ASP A 38 -10.89 -2.94 -0.52
CA ASP A 38 -12.08 -2.24 -0.04
C ASP A 38 -12.17 -2.04 1.47
N ALA A 39 -11.04 -2.05 2.19
CA ALA A 39 -11.05 -1.75 3.61
C ALA A 39 -11.59 -0.35 3.91
N GLY A 40 -12.48 -0.25 4.88
CA GLY A 40 -12.91 1.02 5.47
C GLY A 40 -11.94 1.48 6.57
N ARG A 41 -11.21 0.52 7.18
CA ARG A 41 -10.26 0.77 8.25
C ARG A 41 -8.97 0.01 8.00
N VAL A 42 -7.86 0.73 8.07
CA VAL A 42 -6.52 0.13 8.10
C VAL A 42 -5.77 0.65 9.32
N SER A 43 -5.27 -0.24 10.14
CA SER A 43 -4.51 0.11 11.34
C SER A 43 -3.12 -0.49 11.32
N VAL A 44 -2.13 0.31 11.75
CA VAL A 44 -0.76 -0.15 11.98
C VAL A 44 -0.46 -0.04 13.47
N SER A 45 -0.02 -1.12 14.06
CA SER A 45 0.41 -1.17 15.46
C SER A 45 1.80 -1.78 15.59
N PHE A 46 2.45 -1.52 16.71
CA PHE A 46 3.83 -1.89 16.98
C PHE A 46 3.86 -2.67 18.29
N GLY A 47 4.26 -3.94 18.21
CA GLY A 47 4.49 -4.79 19.37
C GLY A 47 5.93 -4.63 19.89
N HIS A 48 6.09 -4.54 21.19
CA HIS A 48 7.39 -4.44 21.84
C HIS A 48 7.59 -5.65 22.77
N ASN A 49 8.84 -6.08 22.91
CA ASN A 49 9.19 -7.13 23.85
C ASN A 49 9.38 -6.56 25.28
N GLU A 50 9.72 -7.42 26.24
CA GLU A 50 9.94 -7.04 27.64
C GLU A 50 11.06 -6.00 27.84
N MET A 51 11.95 -5.83 26.87
CA MET A 51 13.03 -4.83 26.88
C MET A 51 12.66 -3.55 26.11
N ASP A 52 11.37 -3.33 25.83
CA ASP A 52 10.85 -2.20 25.03
C ASP A 52 11.49 -2.09 23.64
N THR A 53 11.97 -3.21 23.10
CA THR A 53 12.48 -3.29 21.72
C THR A 53 11.36 -3.73 20.81
N LEU A 54 11.24 -3.09 19.64
CA LEU A 54 10.24 -3.46 18.62
C LEU A 54 10.42 -4.93 18.23
N SER A 55 9.40 -5.74 18.44
CA SER A 55 9.37 -7.17 18.10
C SER A 55 8.53 -7.47 16.87
N GLU A 56 7.52 -6.65 16.59
CA GLU A 56 6.63 -6.86 15.45
C GLU A 56 5.98 -5.57 14.99
N VAL A 57 5.61 -5.56 13.69
CA VAL A 57 4.76 -4.54 13.07
C VAL A 57 3.52 -5.25 12.55
N ILE A 58 2.35 -4.81 12.98
CA ILE A 58 1.07 -5.41 12.63
C ILE A 58 0.26 -4.43 11.79
N ILE A 59 -0.12 -4.85 10.59
CA ILE A 59 -1.02 -4.09 9.70
C ILE A 59 -2.32 -4.89 9.61
N ARG A 60 -3.43 -4.29 10.02
CA ARG A 60 -4.76 -4.90 9.97
C ARG A 60 -5.70 -4.05 9.14
N ASP A 61 -6.41 -4.70 8.24
CA ASP A 61 -7.51 -4.12 7.47
C ASP A 61 -8.83 -4.89 7.71
N ASP A 62 -9.95 -4.26 7.37
CA ASP A 62 -11.30 -4.84 7.37
C ASP A 62 -11.84 -5.00 5.94
N GLY A 63 -10.97 -5.20 4.97
CA GLY A 63 -11.33 -5.39 3.57
C GLY A 63 -11.95 -6.76 3.27
N ASN A 64 -12.10 -7.07 1.98
CA ASN A 64 -12.75 -8.31 1.51
C ASN A 64 -11.95 -9.59 1.83
N GLY A 65 -10.68 -9.45 2.31
CA GLY A 65 -9.78 -10.58 2.48
C GLY A 65 -9.33 -11.17 1.13
N ILE A 66 -8.76 -12.37 1.19
CA ILE A 66 -8.24 -13.07 0.00
C ILE A 66 -8.87 -14.46 -0.04
N PRO A 67 -9.70 -14.82 -1.04
CA PRO A 67 -10.21 -16.17 -1.17
C PRO A 67 -9.07 -17.20 -1.23
N ARG A 68 -9.15 -18.27 -0.43
CA ARG A 68 -8.08 -19.28 -0.29
C ARG A 68 -7.61 -19.84 -1.65
N ALA A 69 -8.55 -20.08 -2.56
CA ALA A 69 -8.25 -20.59 -3.89
C ALA A 69 -7.37 -19.64 -4.73
N ARG A 70 -7.45 -18.30 -4.47
CA ARG A 70 -6.67 -17.28 -5.18
C ARG A 70 -5.31 -16.99 -4.53
N ALA A 71 -5.11 -17.38 -3.28
CA ALA A 71 -3.88 -17.10 -2.55
C ALA A 71 -2.60 -17.60 -3.28
N PRO A 72 -2.55 -18.81 -3.86
CA PRO A 72 -1.38 -19.24 -4.62
C PRO A 72 -1.09 -18.36 -5.84
N GLU A 73 -2.10 -17.85 -6.52
CA GLU A 73 -1.92 -16.95 -7.65
C GLU A 73 -1.24 -15.63 -7.21
N PHE A 74 -1.69 -15.07 -6.11
CA PHE A 74 -1.14 -13.81 -5.59
C PHE A 74 0.27 -13.95 -5.04
N PHE A 75 0.60 -15.06 -4.38
CA PHE A 75 1.87 -15.20 -3.66
C PHE A 75 2.97 -15.92 -4.46
N ARG A 76 2.64 -16.73 -5.48
CA ARG A 76 3.64 -17.44 -6.31
C ARG A 76 4.23 -16.58 -7.42
N ARG A 77 3.53 -15.56 -7.90
CA ARG A 77 3.98 -14.75 -9.04
C ARG A 77 4.72 -13.50 -8.54
N LEU A 78 6.03 -13.47 -8.78
CA LEU A 78 6.85 -12.27 -8.59
C LEU A 78 6.62 -11.34 -9.80
N GLY A 79 6.07 -10.15 -9.56
CA GLY A 79 5.92 -9.13 -10.61
C GLY A 79 4.67 -9.23 -11.48
N GLY A 80 3.74 -10.13 -11.20
CA GLY A 80 2.42 -10.15 -11.85
C GLY A 80 1.38 -9.45 -10.97
N SER A 81 0.80 -8.34 -11.44
CA SER A 81 -0.36 -7.74 -10.80
C SER A 81 -1.63 -8.26 -11.46
N TRP A 82 -2.61 -8.69 -10.65
CA TRP A 82 -3.98 -8.94 -11.12
C TRP A 82 -4.75 -7.63 -11.35
N LYS A 83 -4.23 -6.53 -10.80
CA LYS A 83 -4.82 -5.21 -10.89
C LYS A 83 -4.50 -4.62 -12.26
N LYS A 84 -5.54 -4.37 -13.06
CA LYS A 84 -5.39 -3.69 -14.35
C LYS A 84 -5.22 -2.18 -14.13
N PRO A 85 -4.42 -1.49 -14.97
CA PRO A 85 -4.34 -0.04 -14.95
C PRO A 85 -5.75 0.60 -15.08
N GLY A 86 -6.08 1.52 -14.18
CA GLY A 86 -7.41 2.18 -14.18
C GLY A 86 -8.55 1.32 -13.65
N GLY A 87 -8.27 0.16 -13.03
CA GLY A 87 -9.26 -0.68 -12.36
C GLY A 87 -9.83 0.00 -11.12
N SER A 88 -11.04 -0.41 -10.72
CA SER A 88 -11.66 -0.04 -9.46
C SER A 88 -11.91 -1.26 -8.59
N THR A 89 -12.06 -1.04 -7.30
CA THR A 89 -12.51 -2.04 -6.34
C THR A 89 -13.99 -2.37 -6.55
N GLU A 90 -14.55 -3.32 -5.83
CA GLU A 90 -15.97 -3.68 -5.92
C GLU A 90 -16.87 -2.51 -5.51
N THR A 91 -16.44 -1.67 -4.57
CA THR A 91 -17.18 -0.46 -4.14
C THR A 91 -16.89 0.77 -5.02
N GLY A 92 -16.11 0.62 -6.10
CA GLY A 92 -15.80 1.69 -7.05
C GLY A 92 -14.62 2.58 -6.67
N ARG A 93 -13.88 2.25 -5.60
CA ARG A 93 -12.65 2.97 -5.21
C ARG A 93 -11.48 2.61 -6.13
N PHE A 94 -10.48 3.50 -6.23
CA PHE A 94 -9.34 3.27 -7.13
C PHE A 94 -8.36 2.27 -6.57
N LEU A 95 -7.85 1.39 -7.46
CA LEU A 95 -6.77 0.47 -7.16
C LEU A 95 -5.42 1.17 -7.33
N HIS A 96 -4.61 1.16 -6.26
CA HIS A 96 -3.28 1.76 -6.27
C HIS A 96 -2.23 0.84 -6.89
N GLY A 97 -2.13 -0.40 -6.45
CA GLY A 97 -1.02 -1.30 -6.82
C GLY A 97 -1.15 -1.86 -8.23
N GLN A 98 -0.14 -1.66 -9.08
CA GLN A 98 -0.12 -2.18 -10.46
C GLN A 98 0.96 -3.25 -10.69
N GLU A 99 2.02 -3.32 -9.87
CA GLU A 99 3.20 -4.14 -10.14
C GLU A 99 3.19 -5.52 -9.49
N GLY A 100 2.23 -5.83 -8.61
CA GLY A 100 2.15 -7.12 -7.92
C GLY A 100 3.31 -7.40 -6.95
N ARG A 101 4.07 -6.37 -6.55
CA ARG A 101 5.24 -6.46 -5.66
C ARG A 101 4.97 -5.99 -4.24
N GLY A 102 3.83 -5.32 -4.00
CA GLY A 102 3.52 -4.64 -2.73
C GLY A 102 3.61 -5.56 -1.51
N ARG A 103 3.14 -6.82 -1.61
CA ARG A 103 3.18 -7.79 -0.50
C ARG A 103 4.59 -8.13 -0.02
N PHE A 104 5.58 -8.13 -0.91
CA PHE A 104 6.98 -8.40 -0.57
C PHE A 104 7.68 -7.22 0.11
N LYS A 105 7.04 -6.05 0.17
CA LYS A 105 7.54 -4.89 0.92
C LYS A 105 7.57 -5.14 2.43
N ALA A 106 6.85 -6.15 2.93
CA ALA A 106 6.99 -6.62 4.31
C ALA A 106 8.45 -6.91 4.68
N PHE A 107 9.22 -7.46 3.74
CA PHE A 107 10.62 -7.80 3.96
C PHE A 107 11.59 -6.60 3.95
N ALA A 108 11.14 -5.42 3.64
CA ALA A 108 11.88 -4.17 3.92
C ALA A 108 11.76 -3.74 5.39
N ILE A 109 10.83 -4.32 6.14
CA ILE A 109 10.56 -4.02 7.55
C ILE A 109 11.12 -5.12 8.47
N GLY A 110 10.86 -6.39 8.18
CA GLY A 110 11.32 -7.50 9.00
C GLY A 110 11.59 -8.77 8.19
N THR A 111 12.01 -9.84 8.86
CA THR A 111 12.45 -11.07 8.19
C THR A 111 11.36 -12.13 8.04
N ARG A 112 10.28 -12.02 8.80
CA ARG A 112 9.12 -12.93 8.74
C ARG A 112 7.86 -12.16 8.50
N ALA A 113 6.97 -12.72 7.70
CA ALA A 113 5.67 -12.14 7.43
C ALA A 113 4.59 -13.23 7.47
N GLU A 114 3.53 -12.97 8.23
CA GLU A 114 2.35 -13.82 8.33
C GLU A 114 1.11 -12.98 8.01
N TRP A 115 0.30 -13.46 7.05
CA TRP A 115 -1.01 -12.93 6.71
C TRP A 115 -2.07 -13.86 7.28
N ALA A 116 -2.75 -13.44 8.34
CA ALA A 116 -3.97 -14.09 8.83
C ALA A 116 -5.15 -13.51 8.05
N VAL A 117 -5.78 -14.32 7.24
CA VAL A 117 -6.82 -13.90 6.30
C VAL A 117 -8.17 -14.41 6.78
N THR A 118 -9.18 -13.52 6.80
CA THR A 118 -10.59 -13.86 6.95
C THR A 118 -11.34 -13.35 5.73
N TYR A 119 -12.13 -14.20 5.08
CA TYR A 119 -12.88 -13.83 3.90
C TYR A 119 -14.26 -14.51 3.88
N LYS A 120 -15.18 -13.98 3.08
CA LYS A 120 -16.55 -14.52 2.95
C LYS A 120 -16.65 -15.38 1.69
N ARG A 121 -17.26 -16.56 1.84
CA ARG A 121 -17.65 -17.44 0.75
C ARG A 121 -18.95 -18.16 1.12
N ASP A 122 -19.94 -18.14 0.23
CA ASP A 122 -21.24 -18.81 0.40
C ASP A 122 -21.92 -18.43 1.73
N GLU A 123 -21.96 -17.14 2.04
CA GLU A 123 -22.50 -16.54 3.28
C GLU A 123 -21.78 -16.98 4.57
N LYS A 124 -20.69 -17.73 4.48
CA LYS A 124 -19.87 -18.19 5.59
C LYS A 124 -18.54 -17.47 5.61
N LEU A 125 -17.98 -17.33 6.81
CA LEU A 125 -16.64 -16.79 7.02
C LEU A 125 -15.61 -17.93 7.12
N TRP A 126 -14.52 -17.76 6.42
CA TRP A 126 -13.41 -18.70 6.38
C TRP A 126 -12.11 -17.99 6.76
N LYS A 127 -11.27 -18.67 7.52
CA LYS A 127 -9.95 -18.16 7.88
C LYS A 127 -8.85 -19.13 7.52
N TYR A 128 -7.67 -18.60 7.18
CA TYR A 128 -6.43 -19.33 6.94
C TYR A 128 -5.23 -18.40 7.11
N SER A 129 -4.02 -18.95 7.10
CA SER A 129 -2.78 -18.16 7.15
C SER A 129 -1.89 -18.39 5.93
N ILE A 130 -1.09 -17.37 5.63
CA ILE A 130 -0.02 -17.41 4.65
C ILE A 130 1.25 -16.99 5.38
N THR A 131 2.33 -17.74 5.27
CA THR A 131 3.61 -17.40 5.90
C THR A 131 4.74 -17.41 4.90
N MET A 132 5.65 -16.45 5.03
CA MET A 132 6.87 -16.33 4.24
C MET A 132 8.02 -15.84 5.11
N SER A 133 9.25 -16.17 4.69
CA SER A 133 10.47 -15.69 5.30
C SER A 133 11.40 -15.04 4.28
N ALA A 134 12.10 -13.98 4.68
CA ALA A 134 13.14 -13.36 3.85
C ALA A 134 14.28 -14.32 3.51
N ASN A 135 14.57 -15.27 4.42
CA ASN A 135 15.61 -16.27 4.21
C ASN A 135 15.20 -17.34 3.19
N ASP A 136 13.91 -17.48 2.93
CA ASP A 136 13.35 -18.43 1.96
C ASP A 136 12.17 -17.81 1.18
N ILE A 137 12.42 -16.70 0.55
CA ILE A 137 11.40 -15.90 -0.17
C ILE A 137 10.83 -16.64 -1.40
N ARG A 138 11.44 -17.74 -1.82
CA ARG A 138 10.97 -18.57 -2.93
C ARG A 138 9.83 -19.51 -2.54
N HIS A 139 9.62 -19.74 -1.25
CA HIS A 139 8.57 -20.59 -0.74
C HIS A 139 7.53 -19.79 0.02
N VAL A 140 6.29 -20.13 -0.20
CA VAL A 140 5.13 -19.61 0.54
C VAL A 140 4.38 -20.79 1.13
N ASN A 141 4.11 -20.74 2.42
CA ASN A 141 3.28 -21.71 3.09
C ASN A 141 1.87 -21.14 3.25
N ILE A 142 0.87 -21.89 2.83
CA ILE A 142 -0.54 -21.49 2.89
C ILE A 142 -1.28 -22.62 3.59
N SER A 143 -1.85 -22.33 4.77
CA SER A 143 -2.59 -23.32 5.55
C SER A 143 -3.90 -23.74 4.88
N ASP A 144 -4.49 -24.82 5.37
CA ASP A 144 -5.89 -25.12 5.07
C ASP A 144 -6.80 -24.05 5.69
N GLU A 145 -7.97 -23.87 5.09
CA GLU A 145 -8.99 -22.95 5.59
C GLU A 145 -9.91 -23.66 6.58
N VAL A 146 -10.39 -22.90 7.57
CA VAL A 146 -11.36 -23.36 8.54
C VAL A 146 -12.53 -22.39 8.61
N GLU A 147 -13.73 -22.92 8.78
CA GLU A 147 -14.94 -22.10 8.96
C GLU A 147 -14.88 -21.36 10.31
N VAL A 148 -15.24 -20.08 10.31
CA VAL A 148 -15.28 -19.25 11.51
C VAL A 148 -16.66 -19.33 12.14
N SER A 149 -16.74 -19.90 13.35
CA SER A 149 -18.01 -20.08 14.05
C SER A 149 -18.54 -18.82 14.75
N LYS A 150 -17.69 -17.81 14.99
CA LYS A 150 -18.08 -16.55 15.65
C LYS A 150 -18.11 -15.43 14.65
N PRO A 151 -19.07 -14.49 14.77
CA PRO A 151 -19.07 -13.28 13.94
C PRO A 151 -17.74 -12.54 14.07
N THR A 152 -17.13 -12.22 12.95
CA THR A 152 -15.92 -11.41 12.86
C THR A 152 -15.94 -10.64 11.53
N ASP A 153 -15.14 -9.59 11.44
CA ASP A 153 -14.97 -8.88 10.18
C ASP A 153 -14.12 -9.73 9.21
N THR A 154 -14.33 -9.55 7.92
CA THR A 154 -13.39 -9.96 6.89
C THR A 154 -12.14 -9.09 6.94
N GLY A 155 -11.11 -9.44 6.20
CA GLY A 155 -9.89 -8.64 6.07
C GLY A 155 -8.61 -9.46 6.24
N VAL A 156 -7.51 -8.74 6.36
CA VAL A 156 -6.18 -9.32 6.54
C VAL A 156 -5.50 -8.70 7.74
N THR A 157 -4.86 -9.53 8.55
CA THR A 157 -3.89 -9.09 9.55
C THR A 157 -2.52 -9.58 9.11
N LEU A 158 -1.66 -8.64 8.70
CA LEU A 158 -0.27 -8.92 8.38
C LEU A 158 0.59 -8.64 9.62
N THR A 159 1.24 -9.67 10.14
CA THR A 159 2.23 -9.56 11.21
C THR A 159 3.63 -9.70 10.61
N ILE A 160 4.48 -8.69 10.81
CA ILE A 160 5.87 -8.69 10.38
C ILE A 160 6.72 -8.80 11.62
N SER A 161 7.41 -9.93 11.79
CA SER A 161 8.27 -10.22 12.95
C SER A 161 9.74 -10.05 12.59
N ASP A 162 10.57 -10.02 13.62
CA ASP A 162 12.02 -9.81 13.53
C ASP A 162 12.36 -8.56 12.71
N PRO A 163 11.91 -7.34 13.15
CA PRO A 163 12.18 -6.11 12.44
C PRO A 163 13.69 -5.85 12.31
N HIS A 164 14.10 -5.31 11.15
CA HIS A 164 15.53 -5.02 10.90
C HIS A 164 16.10 -3.93 11.83
N LYS A 165 15.25 -3.10 12.41
CA LYS A 165 15.59 -2.00 13.33
C LYS A 165 14.34 -1.47 14.05
N ASP A 166 14.57 -0.63 15.04
CA ASP A 166 13.51 0.12 15.71
C ASP A 166 12.99 1.26 14.77
N PHE A 167 11.77 1.11 14.29
CA PHE A 167 11.13 2.03 13.36
C PHE A 167 10.38 3.17 14.07
N ARG A 168 10.97 3.79 15.11
CA ARG A 168 10.36 4.96 15.79
C ARG A 168 9.98 6.08 14.84
N SER A 169 10.65 6.17 13.68
CA SER A 169 10.30 7.13 12.63
C SER A 169 8.87 6.95 12.08
N PHE A 170 8.27 5.76 12.15
CA PHE A 170 6.89 5.54 11.67
C PHE A 170 5.85 6.28 12.49
N VAL A 171 6.09 6.43 13.79
CA VAL A 171 5.16 7.12 14.73
C VAL A 171 5.56 8.55 15.02
N SER A 172 6.71 9.02 14.50
CA SER A 172 7.11 10.41 14.59
C SER A 172 6.20 11.30 13.77
N ASP A 173 6.08 12.57 14.14
CA ASP A 173 5.25 13.52 13.40
C ASP A 173 5.72 13.65 11.95
N ALA A 174 7.03 13.60 11.70
CA ALA A 174 7.58 13.61 10.34
C ALA A 174 7.19 12.36 9.53
N GLY A 175 7.22 11.16 10.13
CA GLY A 175 6.81 9.93 9.47
C GLY A 175 5.31 9.90 9.17
N ILE A 176 4.48 10.33 10.13
CA ILE A 176 3.03 10.46 9.94
C ILE A 176 2.74 11.47 8.83
N HIS A 177 3.49 12.59 8.76
CA HIS A 177 3.32 13.59 7.73
C HIS A 177 3.60 13.03 6.32
N VAL A 178 4.72 12.31 6.14
CA VAL A 178 5.06 11.67 4.86
C VAL A 178 3.96 10.68 4.44
N LEU A 179 3.41 9.91 5.37
CA LEU A 179 2.31 8.98 5.07
C LEU A 179 1.01 9.74 4.75
N ALA A 180 0.74 10.85 5.44
CA ALA A 180 -0.40 11.70 5.13
C ALA A 180 -0.34 12.27 3.71
N GLU A 181 0.84 12.69 3.23
CA GLU A 181 1.03 13.13 1.84
C GLU A 181 0.68 12.03 0.85
N VAL A 182 1.11 10.78 1.12
CA VAL A 182 0.84 9.64 0.24
C VAL A 182 -0.66 9.35 0.13
N PHE A 183 -1.41 9.51 1.22
CA PHE A 183 -2.84 9.18 1.27
C PHE A 183 -3.75 10.40 1.11
N ALA A 184 -3.21 11.62 1.01
CA ALA A 184 -3.96 12.87 1.09
C ALA A 184 -5.16 12.95 0.14
N LEU A 185 -4.95 12.70 -1.14
CA LEU A 185 -6.02 12.76 -2.12
C LEU A 185 -7.04 11.65 -1.91
N TYR A 186 -6.55 10.43 -1.68
CA TYR A 186 -7.41 9.28 -1.47
C TYR A 186 -8.33 9.47 -0.25
N LEU A 187 -7.78 9.88 0.89
CA LEU A 187 -8.57 10.11 2.10
C LEU A 187 -9.45 11.35 2.00
N ALA A 188 -9.11 12.31 1.15
CA ALA A 188 -9.98 13.45 0.87
C ALA A 188 -11.16 13.07 -0.05
N ASP A 189 -10.98 12.15 -0.96
CA ASP A 189 -12.02 11.64 -1.84
C ASP A 189 -12.90 10.57 -1.17
N TYR A 190 -12.37 9.86 -0.15
CA TYR A 190 -13.05 8.81 0.63
C TYR A 190 -13.01 9.11 2.13
N PRO A 191 -13.79 10.10 2.62
CA PRO A 191 -13.71 10.58 4.02
C PRO A 191 -14.12 9.54 5.07
N ASP A 192 -14.87 8.51 4.68
CA ASP A 192 -15.25 7.39 5.54
C ASP A 192 -14.12 6.39 5.77
N VAL A 193 -13.05 6.46 4.98
CA VAL A 193 -11.88 5.61 5.13
C VAL A 193 -11.02 6.12 6.29
N ASN A 194 -10.58 5.21 7.14
CA ASN A 194 -9.77 5.51 8.31
C ASN A 194 -8.45 4.75 8.28
N VAL A 195 -7.34 5.48 8.31
CA VAL A 195 -5.99 4.91 8.44
C VAL A 195 -5.39 5.40 9.75
N THR A 196 -4.92 4.47 10.59
CA THR A 196 -4.29 4.77 11.88
C THR A 196 -2.90 4.14 11.97
N ILE A 197 -1.95 4.86 12.57
CA ILE A 197 -0.58 4.37 12.78
C ILE A 197 -0.18 4.67 14.22
N GLY A 198 0.15 3.63 14.97
CA GLY A 198 0.49 3.77 16.40
C GLY A 198 -0.63 4.45 17.20
N GLY A 199 -1.89 4.20 16.85
CA GLY A 199 -3.06 4.82 17.47
C GLY A 199 -3.37 6.25 16.98
N LYS A 200 -2.50 6.88 16.17
CA LYS A 200 -2.74 8.20 15.57
C LYS A 200 -3.46 8.05 14.23
N ARG A 201 -4.59 8.73 14.06
CA ARG A 201 -5.29 8.79 12.78
C ARG A 201 -4.50 9.64 11.79
N ILE A 202 -4.35 9.17 10.56
CA ILE A 202 -3.89 9.99 9.44
C ILE A 202 -5.09 10.83 8.97
N ASP A 203 -5.02 12.11 9.22
CA ASP A 203 -6.04 13.08 8.80
C ASP A 203 -5.39 14.18 7.96
N PRO A 204 -5.40 14.04 6.63
CA PRO A 204 -4.81 15.05 5.75
C PRO A 204 -5.42 16.43 5.91
N ALA A 205 -6.70 16.53 6.29
CA ALA A 205 -7.37 17.82 6.47
C ALA A 205 -6.74 18.66 7.58
N GLN A 206 -6.21 18.03 8.63
CA GLN A 206 -5.52 18.75 9.71
C GLN A 206 -4.12 19.22 9.28
N MET A 207 -3.51 18.58 8.31
CA MET A 207 -2.16 18.85 7.82
C MET A 207 -2.15 19.78 6.59
N ILE A 208 -3.27 19.94 5.92
CA ILE A 208 -3.41 20.82 4.76
C ILE A 208 -3.56 22.27 5.25
N ALA A 209 -2.70 23.16 4.73
CA ALA A 209 -2.81 24.60 4.93
C ALA A 209 -3.79 25.21 3.93
N SER A 210 -3.65 24.85 2.67
CA SER A 210 -4.55 25.25 1.60
C SER A 210 -4.66 24.18 0.51
N ARG A 211 -5.79 24.20 -0.21
CA ARG A 211 -6.01 23.35 -1.39
C ARG A 211 -6.59 24.21 -2.50
N LYS A 212 -5.97 24.20 -3.67
CA LYS A 212 -6.39 24.98 -4.80
C LYS A 212 -6.45 24.11 -6.06
N ALA A 213 -7.55 24.22 -6.78
CA ALA A 213 -7.72 23.56 -8.06
C ALA A 213 -7.82 24.60 -9.17
N ILE A 214 -7.14 24.37 -10.29
CA ILE A 214 -7.07 25.27 -11.44
C ILE A 214 -7.32 24.42 -12.69
N ASN A 215 -8.29 24.81 -13.50
CA ASN A 215 -8.44 24.21 -14.82
C ASN A 215 -7.40 24.85 -15.74
N LEU A 216 -6.60 24.03 -16.37
CA LEU A 216 -5.61 24.45 -17.37
C LEU A 216 -6.23 24.32 -18.77
N THR A 217 -5.46 24.73 -19.78
CA THR A 217 -5.82 24.53 -21.18
C THR A 217 -5.90 23.04 -21.49
N ASP A 218 -6.95 22.62 -22.14
CA ASP A 218 -7.13 21.24 -22.59
C ASP A 218 -6.01 20.83 -23.54
N ILE A 219 -5.67 19.54 -23.55
CA ILE A 219 -4.63 18.97 -24.42
C ILE A 219 -5.30 18.14 -25.51
N GLU A 220 -4.93 18.42 -26.75
CA GLU A 220 -5.32 17.60 -27.91
C GLU A 220 -4.32 16.46 -28.10
N ALA A 221 -4.77 15.20 -27.93
CA ALA A 221 -3.94 14.02 -28.13
C ALA A 221 -4.77 12.86 -28.71
N GLY A 222 -4.21 12.16 -29.70
CA GLY A 222 -4.87 11.02 -30.33
C GLY A 222 -6.23 11.35 -30.96
N GLY A 223 -6.43 12.59 -31.43
CA GLY A 223 -7.70 13.08 -32.01
C GLY A 223 -8.82 13.27 -30.98
N LYS A 224 -8.48 13.40 -29.71
CA LYS A 224 -9.40 13.67 -28.59
C LYS A 224 -8.91 14.83 -27.77
N THR A 225 -9.83 15.62 -27.26
CA THR A 225 -9.59 16.68 -26.29
C THR A 225 -9.57 16.09 -24.87
N HIS A 226 -8.51 16.37 -24.14
CA HIS A 226 -8.33 15.90 -22.75
C HIS A 226 -8.33 17.12 -21.83
N PRO A 227 -9.32 17.26 -20.93
CA PRO A 227 -9.33 18.31 -19.94
C PRO A 227 -8.18 18.12 -18.94
N VAL A 228 -7.48 19.22 -18.64
CA VAL A 228 -6.35 19.20 -17.70
C VAL A 228 -6.70 20.04 -16.49
N ARG A 229 -6.57 19.45 -15.32
CA ARG A 229 -6.78 20.10 -14.03
C ARG A 229 -5.51 19.97 -13.18
N LEU A 230 -5.07 21.09 -12.64
CA LEU A 230 -3.99 21.16 -11.67
C LEU A 230 -4.60 21.30 -10.27
N GLU A 231 -4.20 20.43 -9.35
CA GLU A 231 -4.57 20.53 -7.95
C GLU A 231 -3.31 20.71 -7.11
N ILE A 232 -3.26 21.76 -6.29
CA ILE A 232 -2.12 22.10 -5.43
C ILE A 232 -2.59 21.96 -3.98
N VAL A 233 -1.88 21.15 -3.22
CA VAL A 233 -2.06 21.00 -1.78
C VAL A 233 -0.84 21.58 -1.07
N GLU A 234 -1.06 22.64 -0.31
CA GLU A 234 -0.05 23.24 0.56
C GLU A 234 -0.12 22.65 1.96
N TRP A 235 1.01 22.26 2.52
CA TRP A 235 1.11 21.58 3.80
C TRP A 235 1.53 22.54 4.93
N LYS A 236 0.99 22.34 6.14
CA LYS A 236 1.34 23.11 7.34
C LYS A 236 2.70 22.80 7.94
N GLY A 237 3.38 21.78 7.45
CA GLY A 237 4.64 21.30 8.00
C GLY A 237 5.69 21.09 6.93
N LEU A 238 6.78 20.41 7.31
CA LEU A 238 7.83 20.03 6.37
C LEU A 238 7.32 18.93 5.46
N SER A 239 7.14 19.22 4.19
CA SER A 239 6.87 18.25 3.15
C SER A 239 7.88 18.36 2.01
N ASN A 240 7.91 17.34 1.17
CA ASN A 240 8.68 17.42 -0.07
C ASN A 240 7.82 18.12 -1.13
N ARG A 241 8.44 19.03 -1.88
CA ARG A 241 7.80 19.60 -3.06
C ARG A 241 7.72 18.53 -4.14
N ALA A 242 6.54 18.19 -4.56
CA ALA A 242 6.31 17.14 -5.55
C ALA A 242 5.23 17.53 -6.55
N LEU A 243 5.38 17.05 -7.77
CA LEU A 243 4.35 17.11 -8.81
C LEU A 243 4.08 15.69 -9.29
N PHE A 244 2.82 15.29 -9.30
CA PHE A 244 2.36 14.02 -9.82
C PHE A 244 1.51 14.22 -11.08
N LEU A 245 1.75 13.40 -12.09
CA LEU A 245 0.81 13.25 -13.20
C LEU A 245 -0.20 12.17 -12.83
N CYS A 246 -1.47 12.50 -12.88
CA CYS A 246 -2.56 11.64 -12.48
C CYS A 246 -3.44 11.28 -13.67
N ASN A 247 -4.18 10.19 -13.57
CA ASN A 247 -5.27 9.90 -14.50
C ASN A 247 -6.51 10.78 -14.18
N GLU A 248 -7.58 10.64 -15.00
CA GLU A 248 -8.86 11.33 -14.81
C GLU A 248 -9.50 11.12 -13.44
N LYS A 249 -9.11 10.05 -12.75
CA LYS A 249 -9.59 9.67 -11.42
C LYS A 249 -8.64 10.14 -10.31
N ARG A 250 -7.73 11.07 -10.59
CA ARG A 250 -6.72 11.65 -9.67
C ARG A 250 -5.72 10.65 -9.11
N PHE A 251 -5.56 9.50 -9.75
CA PHE A 251 -4.58 8.52 -9.35
C PHE A 251 -3.19 8.92 -9.83
N PRO A 252 -2.18 9.03 -8.94
CA PRO A 252 -0.81 9.35 -9.31
C PRO A 252 -0.21 8.23 -10.16
N LEU A 253 0.11 8.53 -11.42
CA LEU A 253 0.76 7.61 -12.35
C LEU A 253 2.28 7.76 -12.32
N VAL A 254 2.76 8.98 -12.30
CA VAL A 254 4.17 9.31 -12.38
C VAL A 254 4.47 10.52 -11.52
N GLN A 255 5.50 10.43 -10.68
CA GLN A 255 6.08 11.62 -10.05
C GLN A 255 7.04 12.28 -11.04
N VAL A 256 6.86 13.57 -11.27
CA VAL A 256 7.77 14.36 -12.12
C VAL A 256 9.04 14.65 -11.34
N ASP A 257 10.15 14.13 -11.82
CA ASP A 257 11.47 14.32 -11.19
C ASP A 257 12.05 15.70 -11.56
N ARG A 258 11.44 16.77 -11.01
CA ARG A 258 11.91 18.14 -11.13
C ARG A 258 12.03 18.78 -9.77
N ARG A 259 13.10 19.55 -9.56
CA ARG A 259 13.26 20.39 -8.37
C ARG A 259 12.51 21.71 -8.62
N PHE A 260 11.53 21.99 -7.77
CA PHE A 260 10.81 23.25 -7.79
C PHE A 260 11.46 24.21 -6.79
N HIS A 261 11.98 25.35 -7.27
CA HIS A 261 12.61 26.39 -6.46
C HIS A 261 11.70 27.62 -6.39
N ILE A 262 10.46 27.44 -5.89
CA ILE A 262 9.47 28.51 -5.84
C ILE A 262 9.08 28.77 -4.38
N GLY A 263 9.47 29.93 -3.84
CA GLY A 263 9.07 30.38 -2.51
C GLY A 263 9.48 29.44 -1.36
N ASP A 264 8.95 29.69 -0.18
CA ASP A 264 9.25 28.96 1.06
C ASP A 264 8.15 27.98 1.49
N PHE A 265 7.05 27.88 0.74
CA PHE A 265 5.95 26.96 1.05
C PHE A 265 6.23 25.54 0.55
N GLN A 266 5.69 24.58 1.28
CA GLN A 266 5.77 23.16 0.96
C GLN A 266 4.46 22.74 0.29
N PHE A 267 4.53 22.05 -0.85
CA PHE A 267 3.35 21.68 -1.62
C PHE A 267 3.51 20.32 -2.31
N THR A 268 2.38 19.70 -2.56
CA THR A 268 2.26 18.60 -3.52
C THR A 268 1.25 19.02 -4.58
N ALA A 269 1.59 18.83 -5.85
CA ALA A 269 0.72 19.13 -6.98
C ALA A 269 0.38 17.82 -7.72
N TYR A 270 -0.85 17.75 -8.21
CA TYR A 270 -1.42 16.57 -8.86
C TYR A 270 -2.06 16.95 -10.18
#